data_03fc9250608438e2a072f964642a9e39
#
_entry.id   03fc9250608438e2a072f964642a9e39
#
_cell.length_a   1.000
_cell.length_b   1.000
_cell.length_c   1.000
_cell.angle_alpha   90.00
_cell.angle_beta   90.00
_cell.angle_gamma   90.00
#
_symmetry.space_group_name_H-M   'P 1'
#
loop_
_entity.id
_entity.type
_entity.pdbx_description
1 polymer ?
#
loop_
_entity_poly.entity_id
_entity_poly.type
_entity_poly.pdbx_seq_one_letter_code
_entity_poly.pdbx_strand_id
1 'polypeptide(L)'
;MFSRQTAAEYTDTIDAPEWDKFLHQIFNNDEEVIHYIQKAVGYSATGSTKEQVMFLLYGNGRNGKSVFINTIADILGSYAETMNVESIMVKRSSGVNSDIARLEGARLVISSEANEGSRLDEGLVKQMTGGDKMVARHLYASEFEFTPQFKLWMATNHKADHSWH
;
A
#
# COMPACT_ATOMS: atom_id res chain seq x y z
N MET A 1 -15.03 -18.30 9.24
CA MET A 1 -15.40 -17.59 7.98
C MET A 1 -14.21 -16.81 7.49
N PHE A 2 -13.74 -17.10 6.31
CA PHE A 2 -12.64 -16.33 5.70
C PHE A 2 -13.21 -15.05 5.13
N SER A 3 -12.78 -13.92 5.64
CA SER A 3 -13.20 -12.61 5.13
C SER A 3 -12.38 -12.14 3.93
N ARG A 4 -11.17 -12.72 3.71
CA ARG A 4 -10.25 -12.35 2.63
C ARG A 4 -9.55 -13.57 2.03
N GLN A 5 -9.28 -13.49 0.73
CA GLN A 5 -8.54 -14.53 0.00
C GLN A 5 -7.81 -13.92 -1.20
N THR A 6 -6.75 -14.61 -1.65
CA THR A 6 -6.06 -14.26 -2.89
C THR A 6 -6.90 -14.66 -4.10
N ALA A 7 -6.74 -13.93 -5.21
CA ALA A 7 -7.40 -14.24 -6.47
C ALA A 7 -6.60 -15.22 -7.33
N ALA A 8 -5.30 -15.41 -7.04
CA ALA A 8 -4.42 -16.32 -7.74
C ALA A 8 -4.18 -17.59 -6.91
N GLU A 9 -4.08 -18.72 -7.60
CA GLU A 9 -3.68 -19.98 -6.99
C GLU A 9 -2.17 -19.99 -6.75
N TYR A 10 -1.77 -20.64 -5.64
CA TYR A 10 -0.37 -20.90 -5.38
C TYR A 10 0.16 -21.97 -6.35
N THR A 11 1.34 -21.73 -6.90
CA THR A 11 2.05 -22.70 -7.73
C THR A 11 3.54 -22.71 -7.35
N ASP A 12 4.14 -23.88 -7.41
CA ASP A 12 5.59 -24.04 -7.21
C ASP A 12 6.40 -23.56 -8.43
N THR A 13 5.72 -23.27 -9.53
CA THR A 13 6.37 -22.80 -10.76
C THR A 13 6.58 -21.31 -10.67
N ILE A 14 7.83 -20.87 -10.81
CA ILE A 14 8.23 -19.45 -10.76
C ILE A 14 8.57 -18.89 -12.15
N ASP A 15 8.07 -19.53 -13.20
CA ASP A 15 8.27 -19.09 -14.58
C ASP A 15 7.20 -18.08 -14.97
N ALA A 16 7.57 -16.78 -14.98
CA ALA A 16 6.73 -15.68 -15.38
C ALA A 16 7.51 -14.72 -16.31
N PRO A 17 7.86 -15.17 -17.55
CA PRO A 17 8.76 -14.43 -18.43
C PRO A 17 8.22 -13.06 -18.84
N GLU A 18 6.93 -12.93 -19.05
CA GLU A 18 6.31 -11.64 -19.39
C GLU A 18 6.37 -10.64 -18.23
N TRP A 19 6.17 -11.10 -17.00
CA TRP A 19 6.30 -10.28 -15.81
C TRP A 19 7.74 -9.85 -15.59
N ASP A 20 8.68 -10.75 -15.72
CA ASP A 20 10.10 -10.47 -15.59
C ASP A 20 10.57 -9.44 -16.62
N LYS A 21 10.17 -9.60 -17.87
CA LYS A 21 10.41 -8.63 -18.94
C LYS A 21 9.82 -7.25 -18.62
N PHE A 22 8.59 -7.22 -18.11
CA PHE A 22 7.93 -5.98 -17.70
C PHE A 22 8.69 -5.26 -16.58
N LEU A 23 9.14 -5.98 -15.55
CA LEU A 23 9.95 -5.41 -14.47
C LEU A 23 11.26 -4.82 -14.99
N HIS A 24 11.96 -5.53 -15.88
CA HIS A 24 13.18 -5.03 -16.49
C HIS A 24 12.93 -3.76 -17.31
N GLN A 25 11.81 -3.69 -17.99
CA GLN A 25 11.43 -2.52 -18.78
C GLN A 25 11.13 -1.30 -17.91
N ILE A 26 10.34 -1.44 -16.86
CA ILE A 26 9.93 -0.30 -16.02
C ILE A 26 11.00 0.16 -15.05
N PHE A 27 11.94 -0.71 -14.69
CA PHE A 27 13.06 -0.41 -13.77
C PHE A 27 14.41 -0.28 -14.50
N ASN A 28 14.39 -0.06 -15.82
CA ASN A 28 15.58 0.20 -16.64
C ASN A 28 16.69 -0.86 -16.50
N ASN A 29 16.32 -2.14 -16.41
CA ASN A 29 17.23 -3.27 -16.21
C ASN A 29 18.12 -3.15 -14.95
N ASP A 30 17.70 -2.38 -13.96
CA ASP A 30 18.39 -2.30 -12.67
C ASP A 30 18.07 -3.53 -11.82
N GLU A 31 18.96 -4.50 -11.83
CA GLU A 31 18.79 -5.78 -11.12
C GLU A 31 18.66 -5.62 -9.60
N GLU A 32 19.33 -4.65 -9.01
CA GLU A 32 19.23 -4.40 -7.56
C GLU A 32 17.84 -3.88 -7.20
N VAL A 33 17.30 -2.95 -7.99
CA VAL A 33 15.95 -2.42 -7.79
C VAL A 33 14.91 -3.51 -8.02
N ILE A 34 15.05 -4.33 -9.07
CA ILE A 34 14.14 -5.43 -9.37
C ILE A 34 14.12 -6.44 -8.23
N HIS A 35 15.27 -6.81 -7.72
CA HIS A 35 15.39 -7.73 -6.58
C HIS A 35 14.74 -7.14 -5.31
N TYR A 36 14.98 -5.87 -5.04
CA TYR A 36 14.35 -5.16 -3.93
C TYR A 36 12.82 -5.13 -4.07
N ILE A 37 12.30 -4.80 -5.25
CA ILE A 37 10.84 -4.72 -5.47
C ILE A 37 10.16 -6.08 -5.32
N GLN A 38 10.82 -7.16 -5.75
CA GLN A 38 10.32 -8.52 -5.55
C GLN A 38 10.21 -8.86 -4.05
N LYS A 39 11.20 -8.49 -3.25
CA LYS A 39 11.15 -8.63 -1.79
C LYS A 39 10.04 -7.78 -1.16
N ALA A 40 9.90 -6.53 -1.60
CA ALA A 40 8.86 -5.63 -1.12
C ALA A 40 7.46 -6.16 -1.40
N VAL A 41 7.24 -6.73 -2.58
CA VAL A 41 5.97 -7.37 -2.97
C VAL A 41 5.72 -8.62 -2.12
N GLY A 42 6.71 -9.49 -1.95
CA GLY A 42 6.60 -10.67 -1.11
C GLY A 42 6.29 -10.32 0.35
N TYR A 43 6.98 -9.33 0.89
CA TYR A 43 6.70 -8.79 2.22
C TYR A 43 5.27 -8.24 2.32
N SER A 44 4.82 -7.53 1.32
CA SER A 44 3.46 -6.95 1.27
C SER A 44 2.35 -8.00 1.19
N ALA A 45 2.64 -9.19 0.69
CA ALA A 45 1.72 -10.32 0.68
C ALA A 45 1.55 -10.97 2.06
N THR A 46 2.43 -10.70 3.00
CA THR A 46 2.33 -11.17 4.39
C THR A 46 1.48 -10.25 5.26
N GLY A 47 1.13 -10.71 6.46
CA GLY A 47 0.51 -9.86 7.48
C GLY A 47 1.50 -9.11 8.38
N SER A 48 2.80 -9.23 8.13
CA SER A 48 3.84 -8.61 8.96
C SER A 48 3.98 -7.12 8.68
N THR A 49 4.15 -6.34 9.73
CA THR A 49 4.46 -4.90 9.67
C THR A 49 5.76 -4.55 10.40
N LYS A 50 6.58 -5.56 10.68
CA LYS A 50 7.79 -5.40 11.50
C LYS A 50 8.82 -4.43 10.95
N GLU A 51 8.85 -4.21 9.64
CA GLU A 51 9.77 -3.26 9.01
C GLU A 51 9.34 -1.80 9.16
N GLN A 52 8.08 -1.55 9.55
CA GLN A 52 7.53 -0.22 9.84
C GLN A 52 7.77 0.79 8.69
N VAL A 53 7.49 0.38 7.47
CA VAL A 53 7.75 1.17 6.27
C VAL A 53 6.49 1.35 5.42
N MET A 54 6.50 2.39 4.61
CA MET A 54 5.62 2.54 3.46
C MET A 54 6.44 2.56 2.18
N PHE A 55 5.83 2.21 1.07
CA PHE A 55 6.49 2.18 -0.23
C PHE A 55 5.97 3.32 -1.10
N LEU A 56 6.91 4.05 -1.71
CA LEU A 56 6.61 5.12 -2.66
C LEU A 56 7.06 4.71 -4.05
N LEU A 57 6.10 4.61 -4.96
CA LEU A 57 6.38 4.44 -6.39
C LEU A 57 6.43 5.81 -7.05
N TYR A 58 7.65 6.24 -7.36
CA TYR A 58 7.89 7.54 -7.98
C TYR A 58 8.20 7.39 -9.47
N GLY A 59 7.73 8.35 -10.25
CA GLY A 59 8.10 8.48 -11.67
C GLY A 59 7.11 9.36 -12.42
N ASN A 60 7.59 10.05 -13.44
CA ASN A 60 6.77 10.86 -14.33
C ASN A 60 5.80 9.94 -15.11
N GLY A 61 4.57 10.37 -15.30
CA GLY A 61 3.48 9.58 -15.85
C GLY A 61 3.81 8.65 -17.03
N ARG A 62 3.01 7.61 -17.23
CA ARG A 62 3.16 6.56 -18.24
C ARG A 62 4.40 5.66 -18.12
N ASN A 63 4.89 5.46 -16.93
CA ASN A 63 6.06 4.62 -16.65
C ASN A 63 5.74 3.24 -16.06
N GLY A 64 4.50 2.76 -16.17
CA GLY A 64 4.09 1.44 -15.72
C GLY A 64 3.77 1.31 -14.23
N LYS A 65 3.84 2.38 -13.42
CA LYS A 65 3.50 2.32 -11.98
C LYS A 65 2.11 1.75 -11.72
N SER A 66 1.10 2.25 -12.42
CA SER A 66 -0.28 1.81 -12.24
C SER A 66 -0.48 0.36 -12.67
N VAL A 67 0.14 -0.05 -13.76
CA VAL A 67 0.09 -1.45 -14.23
C VAL A 67 0.74 -2.37 -13.20
N PHE A 68 1.90 -1.98 -12.69
CA PHE A 68 2.62 -2.73 -11.66
C PHE A 68 1.75 -2.95 -10.41
N ILE A 69 1.28 -1.86 -9.79
CA ILE A 69 0.56 -1.95 -8.53
C ILE A 69 -0.81 -2.62 -8.68
N ASN A 70 -1.51 -2.39 -9.78
CA ASN A 70 -2.80 -3.00 -10.05
C ASN A 70 -2.66 -4.51 -10.28
N THR A 71 -1.60 -4.96 -10.93
CA THR A 71 -1.31 -6.39 -11.10
C THR A 71 -1.11 -7.08 -9.75
N ILE A 72 -0.33 -6.47 -8.86
CA ILE A 72 -0.13 -7.00 -7.50
C ILE A 72 -1.44 -7.03 -6.72
N ALA A 73 -2.25 -5.97 -6.80
CA ALA A 73 -3.54 -5.91 -6.15
C ALA A 73 -4.50 -6.99 -6.67
N ASP A 74 -4.54 -7.22 -7.97
CA ASP A 74 -5.37 -8.26 -8.57
C ASP A 74 -4.99 -9.66 -8.08
N ILE A 75 -3.70 -9.94 -7.95
CA ILE A 75 -3.20 -11.22 -7.42
C ILE A 75 -3.60 -11.41 -5.96
N LEU A 76 -3.46 -10.37 -5.14
CA LEU A 76 -3.78 -10.43 -3.72
C LEU A 76 -5.30 -10.47 -3.44
N GLY A 77 -6.11 -10.16 -4.43
CA GLY A 77 -7.56 -10.24 -4.33
C GLY A 77 -8.10 -9.36 -3.21
N SER A 78 -8.90 -9.92 -2.33
CA SER A 78 -9.51 -9.18 -1.22
C SER A 78 -8.53 -8.76 -0.11
N TYR A 79 -7.27 -9.19 -0.15
CA TYR A 79 -6.21 -8.67 0.71
C TYR A 79 -5.70 -7.29 0.28
N ALA A 80 -6.03 -6.85 -0.93
CA ALA A 80 -5.70 -5.53 -1.43
C ALA A 80 -6.89 -4.58 -1.28
N GLU A 81 -6.63 -3.40 -0.75
CA GLU A 81 -7.62 -2.33 -0.60
C GLU A 81 -7.06 -1.03 -1.18
N THR A 82 -7.95 -0.20 -1.68
CA THR A 82 -7.64 1.16 -2.10
C THR A 82 -8.08 2.14 -1.02
N MET A 83 -7.24 3.09 -0.70
CA MET A 83 -7.52 4.16 0.24
C MET A 83 -7.45 5.52 -0.45
N ASN A 84 -8.43 6.38 -0.17
CA ASN A 84 -8.33 7.77 -0.61
C ASN A 84 -7.16 8.45 0.11
N VAL A 85 -6.28 9.09 -0.64
CA VAL A 85 -5.11 9.78 -0.08
C VAL A 85 -5.48 10.84 0.94
N GLU A 86 -6.63 11.48 0.80
CA GLU A 86 -7.11 12.46 1.77
C GLU A 86 -7.35 11.88 3.17
N SER A 87 -7.52 10.56 3.26
CA SER A 87 -7.67 9.87 4.55
C SER A 87 -6.40 9.91 5.40
N ILE A 88 -5.23 10.09 4.79
CA ILE A 88 -3.92 10.18 5.44
C ILE A 88 -3.31 11.57 5.39
N MET A 89 -4.08 12.57 4.95
CA MET A 89 -3.66 13.96 4.94
C MET A 89 -4.04 14.66 6.23
N VAL A 90 -3.28 15.71 6.59
CA VAL A 90 -3.62 16.58 7.71
C VAL A 90 -5.00 17.19 7.48
N LYS A 91 -5.93 16.93 8.39
CA LYS A 91 -7.30 17.44 8.36
C LYS A 91 -7.50 18.52 9.41
N ARG A 92 -8.35 19.49 9.07
CA ARG A 92 -8.76 20.55 10.01
C ARG A 92 -9.77 20.09 11.07
N SER A 93 -10.36 18.91 10.91
CA SER A 93 -11.32 18.33 11.87
C SER A 93 -11.00 16.86 12.14
N SER A 94 -10.97 16.50 13.41
CA SER A 94 -10.81 15.13 13.86
C SER A 94 -12.17 14.40 13.82
N GLY A 95 -12.39 13.58 12.80
CA GLY A 95 -13.48 12.62 12.77
C GLY A 95 -12.92 11.21 12.72
N VAL A 96 -13.61 10.24 13.33
CA VAL A 96 -13.27 8.82 13.14
C VAL A 96 -13.48 8.49 11.66
N ASN A 97 -12.41 8.05 11.02
CA ASN A 97 -12.40 7.82 9.58
C ASN A 97 -12.92 6.42 9.28
N SER A 98 -14.11 6.31 8.72
CA SER A 98 -14.67 5.02 8.30
C SER A 98 -13.85 4.34 7.20
N ASP A 99 -13.04 5.09 6.46
CA ASP A 99 -12.14 4.55 5.43
C ASP A 99 -11.06 3.66 6.04
N ILE A 100 -10.63 3.95 7.27
CA ILE A 100 -9.65 3.13 8.00
C ILE A 100 -10.26 1.79 8.43
N ALA A 101 -11.54 1.76 8.78
CA ALA A 101 -12.23 0.54 9.23
C ALA A 101 -12.22 -0.57 8.17
N ARG A 102 -12.26 -0.22 6.88
CA ARG A 102 -12.20 -1.19 5.77
C ARG A 102 -10.86 -1.89 5.65
N LEU A 103 -9.82 -1.36 6.27
CA LEU A 103 -8.44 -1.85 6.12
C LEU A 103 -8.13 -3.00 7.08
N GLU A 104 -9.03 -3.34 8.00
CA GLU A 104 -8.86 -4.50 8.88
C GLU A 104 -8.63 -5.77 8.07
N GLY A 105 -7.54 -6.48 8.37
CA GLY A 105 -7.16 -7.72 7.68
C GLY A 105 -6.60 -7.55 6.27
N ALA A 106 -6.56 -6.33 5.71
CA ALA A 106 -5.85 -6.06 4.47
C ALA A 106 -4.34 -6.27 4.64
N ARG A 107 -3.65 -6.62 3.56
CA ARG A 107 -2.18 -6.77 3.52
C ARG A 107 -1.52 -5.74 2.62
N LEU A 108 -2.22 -5.30 1.60
CA LEU A 108 -1.79 -4.26 0.67
C LEU A 108 -2.82 -3.14 0.66
N VAL A 109 -2.40 -1.93 0.95
CA VAL A 109 -3.24 -0.74 0.82
C VAL A 109 -2.59 0.22 -0.17
N ILE A 110 -3.34 0.55 -1.21
CA ILE A 110 -2.88 1.43 -2.27
C ILE A 110 -3.52 2.79 -2.07
N SER A 111 -2.71 3.82 -2.05
CA SER A 111 -3.15 5.21 -2.07
C SER A 111 -2.74 5.89 -3.38
N SER A 112 -3.63 6.66 -3.95
CA SER A 112 -3.32 7.52 -5.08
C SER A 112 -2.54 8.76 -4.63
N GLU A 113 -1.98 9.46 -5.62
CA GLU A 113 -1.21 10.68 -5.39
C GLU A 113 -2.01 11.77 -4.68
N ALA A 114 -1.37 12.42 -3.71
CA ALA A 114 -1.87 13.65 -3.12
C ALA A 114 -1.73 14.83 -4.08
N ASN A 115 -2.63 15.80 -3.95
CA ASN A 115 -2.49 17.06 -4.66
C ASN A 115 -1.20 17.78 -4.24
N GLU A 116 -0.60 18.52 -5.16
CA GLU A 116 0.57 19.35 -4.89
C GLU A 116 0.30 20.27 -3.69
N GLY A 117 1.25 20.34 -2.75
CA GLY A 117 1.11 21.12 -1.52
C GLY A 117 0.31 20.45 -0.40
N SER A 118 -0.21 19.25 -0.59
CA SER A 118 -0.83 18.48 0.47
C SER A 118 0.23 17.88 1.40
N ARG A 119 -0.11 17.81 2.71
CA ARG A 119 0.80 17.31 3.74
C ARG A 119 0.24 16.04 4.38
N LEU A 120 1.06 15.02 4.45
CA LEU A 120 0.72 13.77 5.14
C LEU A 120 0.57 14.02 6.66
N ASP A 121 -0.41 13.37 7.26
CA ASP A 121 -0.51 13.25 8.69
C ASP A 121 0.52 12.22 9.19
N GLU A 122 1.68 12.69 9.61
CA GLU A 122 2.78 11.83 10.04
C GLU A 122 2.41 10.94 11.23
N GLY A 123 1.61 11.45 12.14
CA GLY A 123 1.14 10.69 13.31
C GLY A 123 0.30 9.50 12.87
N LEU A 124 -0.65 9.72 11.96
CA LEU A 124 -1.50 8.68 11.42
C LEU A 124 -0.69 7.65 10.60
N VAL A 125 0.21 8.11 9.74
CA VAL A 125 1.08 7.21 8.94
C VAL A 125 1.95 6.36 9.87
N LYS A 126 2.54 6.93 10.90
CA LYS A 126 3.33 6.17 11.90
C LYS A 126 2.48 5.14 12.63
N GLN A 127 1.25 5.48 13.00
CA GLN A 127 0.33 4.54 13.64
C GLN A 127 -0.05 3.39 12.68
N MET A 128 -0.35 3.70 11.42
CA MET A 128 -0.69 2.69 10.41
C MET A 128 0.46 1.73 10.09
N THR A 129 1.70 2.19 10.16
CA THR A 129 2.89 1.41 9.80
C THR A 129 3.63 0.84 11.01
N GLY A 130 3.35 1.33 12.21
CA GLY A 130 4.11 1.03 13.42
C GLY A 130 3.76 -0.28 14.13
N GLY A 131 2.69 -0.97 13.71
CA GLY A 131 2.25 -2.21 14.35
C GLY A 131 1.40 -2.00 15.62
N ASP A 132 1.04 -0.78 15.94
CA ASP A 132 0.17 -0.45 17.07
C ASP A 132 -1.31 -0.66 16.71
N LYS A 133 -2.13 -0.89 17.74
CA LYS A 133 -3.57 -0.98 17.57
C LYS A 133 -4.15 0.36 17.12
N MET A 134 -5.08 0.30 16.19
CA MET A 134 -5.86 1.43 15.73
C MET A 134 -7.31 1.30 16.15
N VAL A 135 -7.93 2.41 16.49
CA VAL A 135 -9.37 2.51 16.69
C VAL A 135 -10.02 2.97 15.41
N ALA A 136 -11.05 2.25 14.97
CA ALA A 136 -11.81 2.57 13.79
C ALA A 136 -13.30 2.31 14.01
N ARG A 137 -14.12 2.81 13.10
CA ARG A 137 -15.57 2.63 13.15
C ARG A 137 -16.15 2.59 11.75
N HIS A 138 -16.90 1.52 11.44
CA HIS A 138 -17.74 1.52 10.25
C HIS A 138 -18.89 2.52 10.41
N LEU A 139 -19.41 3.00 9.30
CA LEU A 139 -20.53 3.95 9.29
C LEU A 139 -21.73 3.37 10.07
N TYR A 140 -22.26 4.15 11.02
CA TYR A 140 -23.37 3.77 11.90
C TYR A 140 -23.08 2.58 12.83
N ALA A 141 -21.84 2.19 13.04
CA ALA A 141 -21.45 1.10 13.91
C ALA A 141 -20.68 1.61 15.14
N SER A 142 -20.45 0.71 16.10
CA SER A 142 -19.61 0.96 17.26
C SER A 142 -18.12 0.99 16.88
N GLU A 143 -17.31 1.66 17.66
CA GLU A 143 -15.87 1.62 17.54
C GLU A 143 -15.31 0.23 17.82
N PHE A 144 -14.24 -0.13 17.15
CA PHE A 144 -13.47 -1.34 17.37
C PHE A 144 -11.98 -1.08 17.22
N GLU A 145 -11.19 -1.98 17.77
CA GLU A 145 -9.73 -1.93 17.64
C GLU A 145 -9.24 -3.04 16.73
N PHE A 146 -8.20 -2.75 15.95
CA PHE A 146 -7.49 -3.76 15.17
C PHE A 146 -6.01 -3.40 15.04
N THR A 147 -5.17 -4.41 14.84
CA THR A 147 -3.76 -4.21 14.54
C THR A 147 -3.57 -4.24 13.03
N PRO A 148 -3.05 -3.16 12.41
CA PRO A 148 -2.77 -3.15 10.98
C PRO A 148 -1.84 -4.28 10.57
N GLN A 149 -2.20 -4.97 9.49
CA GLN A 149 -1.38 -6.00 8.84
C GLN A 149 -0.94 -5.58 7.44
N PHE A 150 -1.38 -4.42 7.01
CA PHE A 150 -1.15 -3.93 5.67
C PHE A 150 0.15 -3.13 5.56
N LYS A 151 0.71 -3.14 4.36
CA LYS A 151 1.75 -2.21 3.91
C LYS A 151 1.10 -1.19 3.01
N LEU A 152 1.45 0.07 3.24
CA LEU A 152 0.95 1.21 2.49
C LEU A 152 1.84 1.46 1.28
N TRP A 153 1.25 1.47 0.10
CA TRP A 153 1.89 1.80 -1.17
C TRP A 153 1.26 3.05 -1.75
N MET A 154 2.08 4.03 -2.09
CA MET A 154 1.64 5.27 -2.72
C MET A 154 2.35 5.45 -4.05
N ALA A 155 1.59 5.68 -5.12
CA ALA A 155 2.13 6.09 -6.40
C ALA A 155 2.10 7.61 -6.51
N THR A 156 3.21 8.22 -6.93
CA THR A 156 3.32 9.67 -7.08
C THR A 156 4.10 10.05 -8.33
N ASN A 157 3.71 11.14 -8.97
CA ASN A 157 4.42 11.73 -10.10
C ASN A 157 5.42 12.80 -9.65
N HIS A 158 5.33 13.24 -8.41
CA HIS A 158 6.21 14.27 -7.85
C HIS A 158 7.20 13.64 -6.89
N LYS A 159 8.45 14.08 -7.01
CA LYS A 159 9.46 13.75 -6.02
C LYS A 159 8.99 14.40 -4.71
N ALA A 160 8.75 13.59 -3.69
CA ALA A 160 8.45 14.16 -2.38
C ALA A 160 9.59 15.10 -2.00
N ASP A 161 9.30 16.38 -1.86
CA ASP A 161 10.24 17.29 -1.26
C ASP A 161 10.53 16.77 0.14
N HIS A 162 11.78 16.37 0.36
CA HIS A 162 12.25 15.79 1.62
C HIS A 162 12.32 16.85 2.72
N SER A 163 11.23 17.54 2.99
CA SER A 163 11.10 18.34 4.20
C SER A 163 10.46 17.53 5.32
N TRP A 164 11.07 16.39 5.61
CA TRP A 164 10.84 15.68 6.87
C TRP A 164 11.64 16.41 7.95
N HIS A 165 11.08 17.43 8.51
CA HIS A 165 11.63 18.12 9.69
C HIS A 165 10.67 17.98 10.85
#